data_e453ab186c66062c76acbd24b059dab8
#
_entry.id   e453ab186c66062c76acbd24b059dab8
#
_cell.length_a   1.000
_cell.length_b   1.000
_cell.length_c   1.000
_cell.angle_alpha   90.00
_cell.angle_beta   90.00
_cell.angle_gamma   90.00
#
_symmetry.space_group_name_H-M   'P 1'
#
loop_
_entity.id
_entity.type
_entity.pdbx_description
1 polymer ?
#
loop_
_entity_poly.entity_id
_entity_poly.type
_entity_poly.pdbx_seq_one_letter_code
_entity_poly.pdbx_strand_id
1 'polypeptide(L)'
;MNKNTIAFAFIFCFMLIIYSCEKMMPPSPAADEVMDASIDGLSQQQNKLFLEGAEEVDEIYTAETGLGPIFVATSCGGCHAGDNKGHPSTTLTRFGQSDTLGNQFLAFGAPQIQHRALPGHIGETVPGGATSTKFIAPILSGLGFLELVTDQDLLAMSDPNDVNSDGISGIPNWNTIPAWVIPNPNAVTQNGKYICRFGRKASTFNLHQQTVSAFNNDIGITTTFLPSNPFNYLAGMNPTPINDPEISDQTVNATVFYLQALQAPIQRNQNDPEVVRGKNTFIQIGCESCHKQTLTTGFSPLTPLSNKVFHPFTDLLLHDMGEELNDNYTEGSALTAEWRTTPLWGVGLSSSSQGGMVFLMHDGSAHSFSEAIALHGGEGSGSRTQYNQLSESDKLALIKFLESL
;
A
#
# COMPACT_ATOMS: atom_id res chain seq x y z
N MET A 1 -12.97 62.10 20.41
CA MET A 1 -12.80 61.30 19.20
C MET A 1 -14.14 61.20 18.48
N ASN A 2 -14.19 61.60 17.22
CA ASN A 2 -15.45 61.70 16.47
C ASN A 2 -16.00 60.30 16.17
N LYS A 3 -17.31 60.06 16.28
CA LYS A 3 -17.96 58.73 16.05
C LYS A 3 -17.51 58.11 14.68
N ASN A 4 -17.30 58.94 13.70
CA ASN A 4 -16.81 58.50 12.38
C ASN A 4 -15.36 57.99 12.40
N THR A 5 -14.49 58.51 13.26
CA THR A 5 -13.08 58.07 13.39
C THR A 5 -13.01 56.72 14.08
N ILE A 6 -13.93 56.43 15.01
CA ILE A 6 -14.03 55.14 15.72
C ILE A 6 -14.56 54.04 14.75
N ALA A 7 -15.59 54.39 13.94
CA ALA A 7 -16.13 53.46 12.94
C ALA A 7 -15.08 53.09 11.87
N PHE A 8 -14.28 54.09 11.37
CA PHE A 8 -13.20 53.82 10.41
C PHE A 8 -12.07 52.95 11.01
N ALA A 9 -11.71 53.17 12.28
CA ALA A 9 -10.71 52.32 12.95
C ALA A 9 -11.20 50.89 13.12
N PHE A 10 -12.48 50.69 13.45
CA PHE A 10 -13.07 49.33 13.58
C PHE A 10 -13.14 48.60 12.22
N ILE A 11 -13.53 49.28 11.14
CA ILE A 11 -13.56 48.70 9.79
C ILE A 11 -12.15 48.33 9.32
N PHE A 12 -11.16 49.19 9.59
CA PHE A 12 -9.77 48.92 9.23
C PHE A 12 -9.16 47.77 10.02
N CYS A 13 -9.40 47.68 11.34
CA CYS A 13 -9.01 46.51 12.15
C CYS A 13 -9.69 45.24 11.67
N PHE A 14 -10.97 45.28 11.31
CA PHE A 14 -11.70 44.11 10.81
C PHE A 14 -11.16 43.64 9.46
N MET A 15 -10.82 44.55 8.54
CA MET A 15 -10.16 44.21 7.26
C MET A 15 -8.76 43.63 7.48
N LEU A 16 -7.98 44.12 8.45
CA LEU A 16 -6.67 43.57 8.78
C LEU A 16 -6.77 42.15 9.38
N ILE A 17 -7.81 41.88 10.16
CA ILE A 17 -8.03 40.54 10.74
C ILE A 17 -8.41 39.54 9.63
N ILE A 18 -9.29 39.92 8.70
CA ILE A 18 -9.67 39.05 7.57
C ILE A 18 -8.45 38.78 6.67
N TYR A 19 -7.67 39.80 6.34
CA TYR A 19 -6.47 39.65 5.52
C TYR A 19 -5.36 38.85 6.20
N SER A 20 -5.27 38.91 7.53
CA SER A 20 -4.34 38.10 8.33
C SER A 20 -4.76 36.65 8.38
N CYS A 21 -6.07 36.35 8.49
CA CYS A 21 -6.57 34.96 8.48
C CYS A 21 -6.36 34.29 7.11
N GLU A 22 -6.60 34.97 5.99
CA GLU A 22 -6.32 34.41 4.65
C GLU A 22 -4.83 34.08 4.44
N LYS A 23 -3.92 34.88 4.99
CA LYS A 23 -2.47 34.62 4.88
C LYS A 23 -1.96 33.55 5.86
N MET A 24 -2.71 33.24 6.92
CA MET A 24 -2.34 32.22 7.91
C MET A 24 -2.85 30.82 7.56
N MET A 25 -3.81 30.70 6.66
CA MET A 25 -4.25 29.39 6.16
C MET A 25 -3.36 29.00 4.97
N PRO A 26 -2.72 27.82 4.98
CA PRO A 26 -2.07 27.32 3.80
C PRO A 26 -3.13 27.17 2.69
N PRO A 27 -2.76 27.40 1.41
CA PRO A 27 -3.68 27.13 0.31
C PRO A 27 -4.12 25.68 0.36
N SER A 28 -5.37 25.41 -0.04
CA SER A 28 -5.83 24.04 -0.22
C SER A 28 -4.89 23.32 -1.19
N PRO A 29 -4.52 22.04 -0.91
CA PRO A 29 -3.70 21.27 -1.83
C PRO A 29 -4.38 21.18 -3.20
N ALA A 30 -3.59 21.11 -4.26
CA ALA A 30 -4.12 20.88 -5.61
C ALA A 30 -4.75 19.46 -5.68
N ALA A 31 -5.72 19.27 -6.57
CA ALA A 31 -6.41 17.98 -6.69
C ALA A 31 -5.47 16.81 -7.04
N ASP A 32 -4.35 17.09 -7.68
CA ASP A 32 -3.29 16.14 -8.03
C ASP A 32 -2.24 15.94 -6.92
N GLU A 33 -2.42 16.61 -5.77
CA GLU A 33 -1.63 16.43 -4.54
C GLU A 33 -2.44 15.72 -3.43
N VAL A 34 -3.75 15.48 -3.68
CA VAL A 34 -4.66 14.84 -2.71
C VAL A 34 -4.65 13.33 -2.92
N MET A 35 -4.45 12.57 -1.84
CA MET A 35 -4.39 11.11 -1.87
C MET A 35 -5.64 10.43 -1.28
N ASP A 36 -6.45 11.16 -0.52
CA ASP A 36 -7.61 10.71 0.25
C ASP A 36 -8.97 11.03 -0.42
N ALA A 37 -8.97 11.52 -1.67
CA ALA A 37 -10.19 11.81 -2.40
C ALA A 37 -10.93 10.54 -2.82
N SER A 38 -12.28 10.60 -2.81
CA SER A 38 -13.09 9.52 -3.39
C SER A 38 -13.09 9.56 -4.92
N ILE A 39 -13.31 8.40 -5.55
CA ILE A 39 -13.58 8.35 -6.99
C ILE A 39 -14.86 9.13 -7.33
N ASP A 40 -14.87 9.75 -8.51
CA ASP A 40 -16.05 10.45 -9.03
C ASP A 40 -17.21 9.48 -9.32
N GLY A 41 -18.46 9.96 -9.16
CA GLY A 41 -19.65 9.24 -9.57
C GLY A 41 -20.23 8.31 -8.50
N LEU A 42 -19.80 8.42 -7.25
CA LEU A 42 -20.45 7.75 -6.11
C LEU A 42 -21.85 8.33 -5.87
N SER A 43 -22.82 7.46 -5.56
CA SER A 43 -24.13 7.86 -5.06
C SER A 43 -24.01 8.47 -3.66
N GLN A 44 -25.07 9.17 -3.21
CA GLN A 44 -25.12 9.74 -1.86
C GLN A 44 -24.90 8.67 -0.76
N GLN A 45 -25.46 7.48 -0.93
CA GLN A 45 -25.28 6.38 0.02
C GLN A 45 -23.83 5.86 0.00
N GLN A 46 -23.22 5.75 -1.18
CA GLN A 46 -21.83 5.34 -1.32
C GLN A 46 -20.88 6.39 -0.75
N ASN A 47 -21.13 7.69 -0.95
CA ASN A 47 -20.36 8.75 -0.32
C ASN A 47 -20.44 8.69 1.21
N LYS A 48 -21.63 8.41 1.77
CA LYS A 48 -21.77 8.23 3.21
C LYS A 48 -20.93 7.05 3.72
N LEU A 49 -20.99 5.92 3.03
CA LEU A 49 -20.19 4.74 3.39
C LEU A 49 -18.68 4.99 3.25
N PHE A 50 -18.26 5.76 2.24
CA PHE A 50 -16.89 6.20 2.08
C PHE A 50 -16.40 7.02 3.27
N LEU A 51 -17.20 7.99 3.73
CA LEU A 51 -16.87 8.82 4.88
C LEU A 51 -16.83 8.02 6.19
N GLU A 52 -17.75 7.07 6.38
CA GLU A 52 -17.73 6.14 7.53
C GLU A 52 -16.42 5.33 7.54
N GLY A 53 -15.96 4.85 6.38
CA GLY A 53 -14.69 4.14 6.26
C GLY A 53 -13.45 5.03 6.44
N ALA A 54 -13.53 6.30 6.02
CA ALA A 54 -12.46 7.28 6.26
C ALA A 54 -12.30 7.58 7.77
N GLU A 55 -13.42 7.79 8.47
CA GLU A 55 -13.42 7.98 9.93
C GLU A 55 -12.77 6.78 10.63
N GLU A 56 -13.02 5.56 10.16
CA GLU A 56 -12.45 4.35 10.73
C GLU A 56 -10.93 4.21 10.48
N VAL A 57 -10.44 4.62 9.31
CA VAL A 57 -9.00 4.63 9.00
C VAL A 57 -8.23 5.61 9.88
N ASP A 58 -8.86 6.73 10.25
CA ASP A 58 -8.31 7.76 11.12
C ASP A 58 -8.52 7.45 12.62
N GLU A 59 -9.35 6.46 12.98
CA GLU A 59 -9.63 6.10 14.38
C GLU A 59 -8.36 5.70 15.12
N ILE A 60 -8.18 6.26 16.32
CA ILE A 60 -7.07 5.91 17.22
C ILE A 60 -7.63 5.00 18.33
N TYR A 61 -7.32 3.73 18.23
CA TYR A 61 -7.78 2.73 19.16
C TYR A 61 -7.05 2.79 20.51
N THR A 62 -7.82 2.54 21.56
CA THR A 62 -7.37 2.40 22.94
C THR A 62 -7.80 1.05 23.50
N ALA A 63 -7.38 0.69 24.72
CA ALA A 63 -7.85 -0.54 25.36
C ALA A 63 -9.37 -0.57 25.55
N GLU A 64 -10.02 0.60 25.71
CA GLU A 64 -11.46 0.71 25.85
C GLU A 64 -12.21 0.56 24.52
N THR A 65 -11.54 0.81 23.39
CA THR A 65 -12.10 0.73 22.03
C THR A 65 -11.62 -0.48 21.25
N GLY A 66 -10.92 -1.44 21.89
CA GLY A 66 -10.58 -2.73 21.32
C GLY A 66 -9.11 -2.93 20.92
N LEU A 67 -8.21 -1.96 21.23
CA LEU A 67 -6.78 -2.13 20.94
C LEU A 67 -6.19 -3.34 21.67
N GLY A 68 -5.49 -4.17 20.95
CA GLY A 68 -4.62 -5.20 21.51
C GLY A 68 -5.33 -6.47 21.97
N PRO A 69 -4.71 -7.26 22.88
CA PRO A 69 -3.66 -6.94 23.87
C PRO A 69 -2.26 -6.72 23.31
N ILE A 70 -1.94 -7.23 22.14
CA ILE A 70 -0.68 -7.01 21.42
C ILE A 70 -0.97 -6.39 20.06
N PHE A 71 -0.10 -5.53 19.56
CA PHE A 71 -0.33 -4.76 18.35
C PHE A 71 0.97 -4.20 17.76
N VAL A 72 0.90 -3.65 16.56
CA VAL A 72 1.98 -2.91 15.90
C VAL A 72 1.72 -1.40 15.99
N ALA A 73 0.50 -0.98 15.68
CA ALA A 73 0.07 0.41 15.66
C ALA A 73 -1.30 0.57 16.33
N THR A 74 -1.67 1.81 16.63
CA THR A 74 -2.95 2.15 17.28
C THR A 74 -3.98 2.68 16.28
N SER A 75 -3.63 2.83 15.00
CA SER A 75 -4.51 3.29 13.93
C SER A 75 -3.92 2.92 12.57
N CYS A 76 -4.76 2.87 11.53
CA CYS A 76 -4.29 2.69 10.16
C CYS A 76 -3.47 3.91 9.69
N GLY A 77 -3.95 5.14 9.99
CA GLY A 77 -3.25 6.39 9.69
C GLY A 77 -1.88 6.53 10.35
N GLY A 78 -1.62 5.80 11.45
CA GLY A 78 -0.30 5.74 12.08
C GLY A 78 0.80 5.16 11.19
N CYS A 79 0.44 4.27 10.27
CA CYS A 79 1.35 3.69 9.26
C CYS A 79 1.07 4.25 7.86
N HIS A 80 -0.17 4.60 7.53
CA HIS A 80 -0.63 5.09 6.23
C HIS A 80 -1.00 6.59 6.30
N ALA A 81 -0.09 7.44 6.79
CA ALA A 81 -0.37 8.87 6.95
C ALA A 81 -0.82 9.53 5.64
N GLY A 82 -2.04 10.11 5.63
CA GLY A 82 -2.64 10.73 4.45
C GLY A 82 -2.80 9.76 3.28
N ASP A 83 -3.19 8.49 3.56
CA ASP A 83 -3.37 7.38 2.60
C ASP A 83 -2.14 7.09 1.72
N ASN A 84 -1.01 7.63 2.11
CA ASN A 84 0.24 7.56 1.38
C ASN A 84 1.16 6.48 1.98
N LYS A 85 2.40 6.46 1.53
CA LYS A 85 3.44 5.50 1.89
C LYS A 85 3.93 5.72 3.33
N GLY A 86 4.11 4.63 4.06
CA GLY A 86 4.60 4.64 5.43
C GLY A 86 6.07 5.01 5.57
N HIS A 87 6.46 5.30 6.81
CA HIS A 87 7.82 5.66 7.19
C HIS A 87 8.56 4.44 7.77
N PRO A 88 9.89 4.31 7.65
CA PRO A 88 10.66 3.21 8.25
C PRO A 88 10.52 3.06 9.76
N SER A 89 10.08 4.11 10.48
CA SER A 89 9.77 4.02 11.91
C SER A 89 8.45 3.28 12.23
N THR A 90 7.62 3.02 11.22
CA THR A 90 6.32 2.35 11.36
C THR A 90 6.27 1.06 10.53
N THR A 91 7.40 0.34 10.45
CA THR A 91 7.50 -0.92 9.70
C THR A 91 6.79 -2.05 10.41
N LEU A 92 6.16 -2.92 9.60
CA LEU A 92 5.78 -4.26 10.02
C LEU A 92 7.00 -5.17 10.01
N THR A 93 7.08 -6.12 10.94
CA THR A 93 8.04 -7.23 10.90
C THR A 93 7.28 -8.51 10.56
N ARG A 94 7.58 -9.09 9.39
CA ARG A 94 7.10 -10.41 8.99
C ARG A 94 8.14 -11.46 9.34
N PHE A 95 7.72 -12.67 9.72
CA PHE A 95 8.62 -13.76 10.04
C PHE A 95 8.11 -15.13 9.56
N GLY A 96 9.04 -16.02 9.29
CA GLY A 96 8.76 -17.33 8.74
C GLY A 96 10.04 -18.10 8.43
N GLN A 97 10.15 -18.58 7.21
CA GLN A 97 11.30 -19.32 6.70
C GLN A 97 11.64 -18.92 5.27
N SER A 98 12.72 -19.49 4.75
CA SER A 98 13.23 -19.22 3.39
C SER A 98 12.76 -20.23 2.33
N ASP A 99 11.91 -21.21 2.67
CA ASP A 99 11.30 -22.13 1.72
C ASP A 99 9.80 -21.86 1.56
N THR A 100 9.16 -22.46 0.55
CA THR A 100 7.75 -22.27 0.22
C THR A 100 6.86 -23.42 0.68
N LEU A 101 7.32 -24.24 1.64
CA LEU A 101 6.57 -25.39 2.15
C LEU A 101 5.42 -25.01 3.10
N GLY A 102 5.16 -23.73 3.25
CA GLY A 102 4.20 -23.16 4.18
C GLY A 102 4.89 -22.66 5.46
N ASN A 103 4.31 -21.63 6.09
CA ASN A 103 4.95 -21.03 7.26
C ASN A 103 4.86 -21.94 8.48
N GLN A 104 5.96 -22.59 8.82
CA GLN A 104 6.06 -23.51 9.96
C GLN A 104 5.99 -22.81 11.32
N PHE A 105 6.07 -21.48 11.35
CA PHE A 105 5.97 -20.66 12.55
C PHE A 105 4.54 -20.15 12.85
N LEU A 106 3.52 -20.62 12.14
CA LEU A 106 2.12 -20.26 12.40
C LEU A 106 1.71 -20.54 13.87
N ALA A 107 2.21 -21.63 14.45
CA ALA A 107 1.99 -21.95 15.86
C ALA A 107 2.68 -20.98 16.84
N PHE A 108 3.52 -20.07 16.35
CA PHE A 108 4.22 -19.05 17.12
C PHE A 108 3.71 -17.63 16.82
N GLY A 109 2.54 -17.50 16.18
CA GLY A 109 1.94 -16.21 15.84
C GLY A 109 2.30 -15.64 14.47
N ALA A 110 3.05 -16.41 13.62
CA ALA A 110 3.35 -15.93 12.27
C ALA A 110 2.06 -15.62 11.46
N PRO A 111 2.15 -14.76 10.48
CA PRO A 111 3.39 -14.25 9.84
C PRO A 111 3.91 -12.90 10.35
N GLN A 112 3.29 -12.30 11.36
CA GLN A 112 3.62 -10.94 11.78
C GLN A 112 3.93 -10.85 13.27
N ILE A 113 4.90 -10.00 13.64
CA ILE A 113 5.24 -9.67 15.01
C ILE A 113 4.42 -8.48 15.50
N GLN A 114 3.69 -8.66 16.59
CA GLN A 114 3.05 -7.59 17.36
C GLN A 114 3.99 -7.18 18.52
N HIS A 115 4.93 -6.26 18.23
CA HIS A 115 6.01 -5.91 19.15
C HIS A 115 5.60 -4.97 20.30
N ARG A 116 4.37 -4.43 20.25
CA ARG A 116 3.79 -3.57 21.31
C ARG A 116 2.73 -4.34 22.08
N ALA A 117 2.48 -3.93 23.32
CA ALA A 117 1.46 -4.54 24.16
C ALA A 117 0.82 -3.53 25.12
N LEU A 118 -0.42 -3.78 25.50
CA LEU A 118 -1.08 -3.07 26.60
C LEU A 118 -0.40 -3.35 27.95
N PRO A 119 -0.57 -2.50 28.96
CA PRO A 119 -0.06 -2.73 30.32
C PRO A 119 -0.49 -4.10 30.86
N GLY A 120 0.47 -4.87 31.38
CA GLY A 120 0.25 -6.24 31.87
C GLY A 120 0.41 -7.35 30.82
N HIS A 121 0.63 -6.98 29.56
CA HIS A 121 0.94 -7.90 28.45
C HIS A 121 2.38 -7.73 27.97
N ILE A 122 2.87 -8.67 27.18
CA ILE A 122 4.24 -8.67 26.62
C ILE A 122 4.13 -8.67 25.10
N GLY A 123 4.84 -7.74 24.45
CA GLY A 123 4.97 -7.75 22.99
C GLY A 123 5.81 -8.92 22.50
N GLU A 124 5.65 -9.26 21.22
CA GLU A 124 6.34 -10.37 20.60
C GLU A 124 7.76 -10.03 20.15
N THR A 125 8.56 -11.07 20.00
CA THR A 125 9.87 -11.03 19.34
C THR A 125 9.97 -12.16 18.34
N VAL A 126 10.84 -12.04 17.35
CA VAL A 126 11.04 -13.07 16.32
C VAL A 126 11.52 -14.37 17.00
N PRO A 127 10.83 -15.51 16.80
CA PRO A 127 11.23 -16.79 17.37
C PRO A 127 12.61 -17.24 16.87
N GLY A 128 13.35 -17.96 17.74
CA GLY A 128 14.63 -18.54 17.34
C GLY A 128 14.49 -19.49 16.13
N GLY A 129 15.35 -19.31 15.15
CA GLY A 129 15.36 -20.10 13.91
C GLY A 129 14.42 -19.58 12.81
N ALA A 130 13.56 -18.60 13.08
CA ALA A 130 12.78 -17.94 12.06
C ALA A 130 13.63 -16.89 11.32
N THR A 131 13.37 -16.73 10.01
CA THR A 131 13.83 -15.57 9.25
C THR A 131 12.81 -14.45 9.35
N SER A 132 13.21 -13.21 9.11
CA SER A 132 12.30 -12.06 9.18
C SER A 132 12.67 -10.96 8.19
N THR A 133 11.65 -10.20 7.80
CA THR A 133 11.79 -9.03 6.92
C THR A 133 10.97 -7.87 7.48
N LYS A 134 11.27 -6.64 7.03
CA LYS A 134 10.53 -5.43 7.40
C LYS A 134 9.79 -4.86 6.19
N PHE A 135 8.55 -4.46 6.40
CA PHE A 135 7.73 -3.82 5.37
C PHE A 135 7.28 -2.44 5.83
N ILE A 136 7.53 -1.42 5.02
CA ILE A 136 6.84 -0.13 5.17
C ILE A 136 5.47 -0.22 4.52
N ALA A 137 4.51 0.53 5.05
CA ALA A 137 3.14 0.55 4.55
C ALA A 137 3.09 1.03 3.08
N PRO A 138 2.33 0.36 2.19
CA PRO A 138 2.12 0.82 0.81
C PRO A 138 1.12 1.98 0.77
N ILE A 139 1.03 2.67 -0.39
CA ILE A 139 -0.01 3.64 -0.69
C ILE A 139 -1.38 2.96 -0.69
N LEU A 140 -2.39 3.60 -0.10
CA LEU A 140 -3.79 3.11 -0.07
C LEU A 140 -4.61 3.58 -1.28
N SER A 141 -4.27 4.73 -1.86
CA SER A 141 -5.01 5.33 -2.97
C SER A 141 -5.00 4.42 -4.21
N GLY A 142 -6.17 4.26 -4.85
CA GLY A 142 -6.33 3.50 -6.08
C GLY A 142 -6.40 1.98 -5.94
N LEU A 143 -6.39 1.42 -4.71
CA LEU A 143 -6.37 -0.04 -4.52
C LEU A 143 -7.59 -0.74 -5.14
N GLY A 144 -8.76 -0.09 -5.21
CA GLY A 144 -9.95 -0.65 -5.87
C GLY A 144 -9.76 -0.91 -7.36
N PHE A 145 -8.95 -0.11 -8.06
CA PHE A 145 -8.60 -0.38 -9.45
C PHE A 145 -7.71 -1.62 -9.56
N LEU A 146 -6.74 -1.77 -8.67
CA LEU A 146 -5.84 -2.93 -8.66
C LEU A 146 -6.58 -4.23 -8.31
N GLU A 147 -7.56 -4.17 -7.40
CA GLU A 147 -8.39 -5.32 -7.04
C GLU A 147 -9.14 -5.89 -8.25
N LEU A 148 -9.52 -5.03 -9.17
CA LEU A 148 -10.35 -5.37 -10.33
C LEU A 148 -9.55 -5.74 -11.60
N VAL A 149 -8.23 -5.74 -11.56
CA VAL A 149 -7.42 -6.36 -12.63
C VAL A 149 -7.77 -7.85 -12.67
N THR A 150 -8.12 -8.39 -13.83
CA THR A 150 -8.56 -9.79 -13.94
C THR A 150 -7.37 -10.76 -13.80
N ASP A 151 -7.63 -11.97 -13.29
CA ASP A 151 -6.59 -13.00 -13.21
C ASP A 151 -6.10 -13.39 -14.62
N GLN A 152 -6.97 -13.30 -15.65
CA GLN A 152 -6.61 -13.53 -17.05
C GLN A 152 -5.61 -12.49 -17.56
N ASP A 153 -5.78 -11.21 -17.17
CA ASP A 153 -4.84 -10.15 -17.55
C ASP A 153 -3.48 -10.35 -16.86
N LEU A 154 -3.48 -10.75 -15.57
CA LEU A 154 -2.26 -11.08 -14.84
C LEU A 154 -1.52 -12.26 -15.48
N LEU A 155 -2.25 -13.32 -15.83
CA LEU A 155 -1.68 -14.49 -16.51
C LEU A 155 -1.18 -14.16 -17.93
N ALA A 156 -1.84 -13.24 -18.62
CA ALA A 156 -1.41 -12.80 -19.96
C ALA A 156 -0.11 -11.97 -19.94
N MET A 157 0.19 -11.30 -18.82
CA MET A 157 1.44 -10.55 -18.61
C MET A 157 2.58 -11.44 -18.08
N SER A 158 2.24 -12.62 -17.54
CA SER A 158 3.20 -13.53 -16.90
C SER A 158 3.95 -14.37 -17.93
N ASP A 159 5.25 -14.50 -17.77
CA ASP A 159 6.12 -15.38 -18.58
C ASP A 159 7.07 -16.21 -17.70
N PRO A 160 6.57 -17.15 -16.87
CA PRO A 160 7.37 -17.88 -15.89
C PRO A 160 8.53 -18.70 -16.47
N ASN A 161 8.56 -18.89 -17.78
CA ASN A 161 9.59 -19.65 -18.48
C ASN A 161 10.48 -18.76 -19.36
N ASP A 162 10.33 -17.43 -19.30
CA ASP A 162 11.06 -16.47 -20.13
C ASP A 162 11.08 -16.89 -21.62
N VAL A 163 9.88 -17.16 -22.17
CA VAL A 163 9.71 -17.68 -23.55
C VAL A 163 10.20 -16.66 -24.58
N ASN A 164 10.06 -15.37 -24.27
CA ASN A 164 10.48 -14.28 -25.13
C ASN A 164 11.99 -14.00 -25.02
N SER A 165 12.69 -14.60 -24.02
CA SER A 165 14.12 -14.49 -23.78
C SER A 165 14.60 -13.06 -23.48
N ASP A 166 13.78 -12.26 -22.78
CA ASP A 166 14.15 -10.90 -22.35
C ASP A 166 14.74 -10.86 -20.92
N GLY A 167 14.74 -12.01 -20.25
CA GLY A 167 15.26 -12.17 -18.89
C GLY A 167 14.27 -11.73 -17.80
N ILE A 168 12.99 -11.57 -18.15
CA ILE A 168 11.93 -11.11 -17.23
C ILE A 168 10.80 -12.14 -17.25
N SER A 169 10.55 -12.78 -16.10
CA SER A 169 9.53 -13.82 -15.98
C SER A 169 8.16 -13.28 -15.60
N GLY A 170 8.06 -12.52 -14.52
CA GLY A 170 6.80 -12.06 -13.95
C GLY A 170 5.87 -13.22 -13.57
N ILE A 171 5.79 -13.56 -12.28
CA ILE A 171 5.05 -14.74 -11.80
C ILE A 171 3.93 -14.28 -10.85
N PRO A 172 2.67 -14.74 -11.01
CA PRO A 172 1.62 -14.49 -10.02
C PRO A 172 1.96 -15.19 -8.69
N ASN A 173 1.68 -14.54 -7.55
CA ASN A 173 1.74 -15.25 -6.28
C ASN A 173 0.50 -16.12 -6.10
N TRP A 174 0.71 -17.43 -6.01
CA TRP A 174 -0.32 -18.42 -5.71
C TRP A 174 -0.35 -18.72 -4.21
N ASN A 175 -1.46 -18.38 -3.55
CA ASN A 175 -1.61 -18.62 -2.12
C ASN A 175 -2.99 -19.20 -1.77
N THR A 176 -3.07 -19.88 -0.63
CA THR A 176 -4.35 -20.26 -0.04
C THR A 176 -5.03 -19.03 0.55
N ILE A 177 -6.35 -18.99 0.51
CA ILE A 177 -7.15 -17.94 1.14
C ILE A 177 -7.87 -18.50 2.37
N PRO A 178 -8.10 -17.70 3.42
CA PRO A 178 -8.93 -18.10 4.56
C PRO A 178 -10.35 -18.49 4.14
N ALA A 179 -10.97 -19.42 4.86
CA ALA A 179 -12.30 -19.93 4.52
C ALA A 179 -13.41 -18.87 4.52
N TRP A 180 -13.22 -17.77 5.24
CA TRP A 180 -14.15 -16.65 5.29
C TRP A 180 -13.98 -15.65 4.11
N VAL A 181 -12.93 -15.79 3.30
CA VAL A 181 -12.74 -14.98 2.10
C VAL A 181 -13.54 -15.59 0.94
N ILE A 182 -14.43 -14.79 0.37
CA ILE A 182 -15.25 -15.21 -0.78
C ILE A 182 -14.50 -14.81 -2.07
N PRO A 183 -14.04 -15.79 -2.85
CA PRO A 183 -13.36 -15.47 -4.12
C PRO A 183 -14.35 -14.96 -5.16
N ASN A 184 -13.83 -14.12 -6.08
CA ASN A 184 -14.58 -13.74 -7.28
C ASN A 184 -14.96 -15.01 -8.08
N PRO A 185 -16.18 -15.10 -8.62
CA PRO A 185 -16.62 -16.24 -9.44
C PRO A 185 -15.71 -16.57 -10.64
N ASN A 186 -14.98 -15.57 -11.14
CA ASN A 186 -14.03 -15.70 -12.24
C ASN A 186 -12.58 -15.89 -11.80
N ALA A 187 -12.33 -16.05 -10.49
CA ALA A 187 -10.98 -16.26 -9.97
C ALA A 187 -10.39 -17.57 -10.49
N VAL A 188 -9.15 -17.50 -10.97
CA VAL A 188 -8.42 -18.68 -11.44
C VAL A 188 -7.82 -19.40 -10.23
N THR A 189 -7.93 -20.74 -10.23
CA THR A 189 -7.39 -21.58 -9.17
C THR A 189 -6.41 -22.61 -9.71
N GLN A 190 -5.36 -22.85 -8.94
CA GLN A 190 -4.40 -23.93 -9.23
C GLN A 190 -4.04 -24.64 -7.93
N ASN A 191 -4.29 -25.95 -7.83
CA ASN A 191 -4.01 -26.77 -6.65
C ASN A 191 -4.62 -26.20 -5.35
N GLY A 192 -5.84 -25.65 -5.40
CA GLY A 192 -6.52 -25.01 -4.27
C GLY A 192 -5.97 -23.66 -3.83
N LYS A 193 -5.06 -23.07 -4.63
CA LYS A 193 -4.51 -21.72 -4.43
C LYS A 193 -5.11 -20.76 -5.44
N TYR A 194 -5.13 -19.48 -5.09
CA TYR A 194 -5.64 -18.35 -5.87
C TYR A 194 -4.52 -17.38 -6.20
N ILE A 195 -4.67 -16.61 -7.27
CA ILE A 195 -3.76 -15.49 -7.59
C ILE A 195 -4.03 -14.36 -6.60
N CYS A 196 -3.03 -14.04 -5.81
CA CYS A 196 -3.05 -12.93 -4.87
C CYS A 196 -2.34 -11.70 -5.45
N ARG A 197 -2.66 -10.49 -4.94
CA ARG A 197 -2.15 -9.24 -5.52
C ARG A 197 -1.83 -8.13 -4.52
N PHE A 198 -2.23 -8.26 -3.25
CA PHE A 198 -1.95 -7.27 -2.21
C PHE A 198 -0.81 -7.73 -1.29
N GLY A 199 -0.22 -6.76 -0.58
CA GLY A 199 1.00 -6.97 0.19
C GLY A 199 2.27 -6.82 -0.65
N ARG A 200 3.44 -6.78 0.00
CA ARG A 200 4.73 -6.57 -0.66
C ARG A 200 5.17 -7.75 -1.53
N LYS A 201 4.76 -8.95 -1.15
CA LYS A 201 4.98 -10.19 -1.91
C LYS A 201 3.69 -10.71 -2.57
N ALA A 202 2.68 -9.87 -2.80
CA ALA A 202 1.39 -10.24 -3.39
C ALA A 202 0.73 -11.45 -2.70
N SER A 203 0.73 -11.52 -1.38
CA SER A 203 0.27 -12.70 -0.63
C SER A 203 -1.20 -12.67 -0.22
N THR A 204 -1.88 -11.54 -0.39
CA THR A 204 -3.28 -11.32 0.00
C THR A 204 -4.18 -11.20 -1.23
N PHE A 205 -5.31 -11.90 -1.20
CA PHE A 205 -6.19 -12.09 -2.35
C PHE A 205 -6.98 -10.80 -2.71
N ASN A 206 -7.68 -10.20 -1.73
CA ASN A 206 -8.55 -9.05 -1.94
C ASN A 206 -8.46 -8.04 -0.78
N LEU A 207 -9.09 -6.88 -0.93
CA LEU A 207 -9.08 -5.81 0.07
C LEU A 207 -9.83 -6.21 1.34
N HIS A 208 -10.86 -7.04 1.25
CA HIS A 208 -11.56 -7.56 2.43
C HIS A 208 -10.61 -8.40 3.30
N GLN A 209 -9.87 -9.34 2.70
CA GLN A 209 -8.87 -10.12 3.43
C GLN A 209 -7.77 -9.21 4.02
N GLN A 210 -7.28 -8.25 3.24
CA GLN A 210 -6.25 -7.33 3.70
C GLN A 210 -6.70 -6.52 4.90
N THR A 211 -7.91 -5.95 4.85
CA THR A 211 -8.48 -5.11 5.91
C THR A 211 -8.72 -5.91 7.20
N VAL A 212 -9.40 -7.06 7.10
CA VAL A 212 -9.63 -7.94 8.27
C VAL A 212 -8.33 -8.38 8.90
N SER A 213 -7.34 -8.75 8.07
CA SER A 213 -6.01 -9.14 8.57
C SER A 213 -5.26 -7.98 9.22
N ALA A 214 -5.41 -6.75 8.71
CA ALA A 214 -4.79 -5.57 9.29
C ALA A 214 -5.41 -5.19 10.64
N PHE A 215 -6.74 -5.22 10.76
CA PHE A 215 -7.39 -5.03 12.07
C PHE A 215 -6.83 -5.97 13.12
N ASN A 216 -6.70 -7.26 12.79
CA ASN A 216 -6.21 -8.26 13.75
C ASN A 216 -4.69 -8.17 13.95
N ASN A 217 -3.89 -8.21 12.89
CA ASN A 217 -2.44 -8.31 13.02
C ASN A 217 -1.75 -6.98 13.36
N ASP A 218 -2.30 -5.83 12.90
CA ASP A 218 -1.65 -4.53 13.10
C ASP A 218 -2.14 -3.84 14.36
N ILE A 219 -3.45 -3.95 14.68
CA ILE A 219 -4.10 -3.23 15.78
C ILE A 219 -4.50 -4.19 16.92
N GLY A 220 -4.59 -5.50 16.64
CA GLY A 220 -5.01 -6.52 17.60
C GLY A 220 -6.53 -6.61 17.80
N ILE A 221 -7.31 -6.01 16.90
CA ILE A 221 -8.77 -5.96 16.96
C ILE A 221 -9.38 -7.26 16.39
N THR A 222 -10.37 -7.80 17.08
CA THR A 222 -11.14 -8.94 16.61
C THR A 222 -12.36 -8.52 15.78
N THR A 223 -12.71 -9.38 14.83
CA THR A 223 -13.88 -9.26 13.96
C THR A 223 -14.64 -10.58 13.94
N THR A 224 -15.82 -10.64 13.37
CA THR A 224 -16.53 -11.92 13.16
C THR A 224 -15.77 -12.85 12.22
N PHE A 225 -14.91 -12.33 11.35
CA PHE A 225 -14.06 -13.08 10.42
C PHE A 225 -12.81 -13.64 11.10
N LEU A 226 -12.22 -12.89 12.04
CA LEU A 226 -11.09 -13.27 12.89
C LEU A 226 -11.44 -12.96 14.35
N PRO A 227 -12.19 -13.88 15.01
CA PRO A 227 -12.76 -13.61 16.34
C PRO A 227 -11.78 -13.84 17.50
N SER A 228 -10.54 -14.18 17.22
CA SER A 228 -9.51 -14.44 18.24
C SER A 228 -8.44 -13.36 18.23
N ASN A 229 -8.00 -12.93 19.41
CA ASN A 229 -6.83 -12.09 19.55
C ASN A 229 -5.60 -12.77 18.91
N PRO A 230 -4.62 -11.98 18.42
CA PRO A 230 -3.36 -12.53 17.95
C PRO A 230 -2.70 -13.43 19.00
N PHE A 231 -2.12 -14.53 18.55
CA PHE A 231 -1.43 -15.46 19.44
C PHE A 231 -0.05 -14.94 19.81
N ASN A 232 0.26 -14.92 21.11
CA ASN A 232 1.61 -14.60 21.59
C ASN A 232 2.21 -15.81 22.27
N TYR A 233 3.14 -16.49 21.62
CA TYR A 233 3.79 -17.70 22.15
C TYR A 233 4.64 -17.43 23.40
N LEU A 234 5.21 -16.21 23.57
CA LEU A 234 6.00 -15.82 24.74
C LEU A 234 5.16 -15.73 26.01
N ALA A 235 3.91 -15.31 25.86
CA ALA A 235 2.97 -15.17 26.98
C ALA A 235 2.21 -16.46 27.26
N GLY A 236 2.37 -17.52 26.43
CA GLY A 236 1.57 -18.74 26.50
C GLY A 236 0.07 -18.49 26.31
N MET A 237 -0.29 -17.37 25.68
CA MET A 237 -1.68 -16.99 25.42
C MET A 237 -2.22 -17.83 24.26
N ASN A 238 -3.21 -18.68 24.55
CA ASN A 238 -3.96 -19.32 23.48
C ASN A 238 -5.00 -18.35 22.93
N PRO A 239 -5.11 -18.22 21.60
CA PRO A 239 -6.17 -17.43 21.00
C PRO A 239 -7.52 -18.05 21.39
N THR A 240 -8.29 -17.33 22.16
CA THR A 240 -9.65 -17.73 22.53
C THR A 240 -10.61 -16.87 21.71
N PRO A 241 -11.52 -17.48 20.94
CA PRO A 241 -12.54 -16.70 20.23
C PRO A 241 -13.34 -15.85 21.20
N ILE A 242 -13.55 -14.59 20.85
CA ILE A 242 -14.39 -13.65 21.57
C ILE A 242 -15.78 -13.73 20.96
N ASN A 243 -16.80 -13.87 21.80
CA ASN A 243 -18.19 -13.96 21.32
C ASN A 243 -18.75 -12.62 20.84
N ASP A 244 -18.14 -11.52 21.26
CA ASP A 244 -18.51 -10.15 20.93
C ASP A 244 -17.27 -9.42 20.41
N PRO A 245 -17.02 -9.45 19.08
CA PRO A 245 -15.85 -8.83 18.49
C PRO A 245 -15.90 -7.30 18.67
N GLU A 246 -14.72 -6.67 18.79
CA GLU A 246 -14.60 -5.24 19.08
C GLU A 246 -15.19 -4.35 17.99
N ILE A 247 -15.15 -4.79 16.72
CA ILE A 247 -15.75 -4.03 15.62
C ILE A 247 -16.78 -4.85 14.85
N SER A 248 -17.78 -4.15 14.32
CA SER A 248 -18.88 -4.75 13.57
C SER A 248 -18.50 -5.07 12.12
N ASP A 249 -19.23 -5.98 11.48
CA ASP A 249 -19.11 -6.24 10.04
C ASP A 249 -19.40 -4.98 9.21
N GLN A 250 -20.26 -4.07 9.70
CA GLN A 250 -20.52 -2.81 9.03
C GLN A 250 -19.27 -1.94 9.00
N THR A 251 -18.54 -1.84 10.10
CA THR A 251 -17.27 -1.11 10.21
C THR A 251 -16.24 -1.69 9.26
N VAL A 252 -16.06 -3.02 9.27
CA VAL A 252 -15.16 -3.69 8.31
C VAL A 252 -15.55 -3.37 6.86
N ASN A 253 -16.85 -3.49 6.51
CA ASN A 253 -17.31 -3.23 5.15
C ASN A 253 -17.16 -1.75 4.75
N ALA A 254 -17.34 -0.81 5.67
CA ALA A 254 -17.11 0.61 5.40
C ALA A 254 -15.63 0.90 5.11
N THR A 255 -14.73 0.33 5.90
CA THR A 255 -13.27 0.44 5.68
C THR A 255 -12.85 -0.18 4.34
N VAL A 256 -13.36 -1.37 4.02
CA VAL A 256 -13.11 -2.02 2.71
C VAL A 256 -13.63 -1.14 1.58
N PHE A 257 -14.83 -0.59 1.71
CA PHE A 257 -15.41 0.29 0.69
C PHE A 257 -14.61 1.58 0.52
N TYR A 258 -14.12 2.17 1.61
CA TYR A 258 -13.21 3.31 1.56
C TYR A 258 -11.98 3.01 0.71
N LEU A 259 -11.28 1.90 0.99
CA LEU A 259 -10.09 1.48 0.23
C LEU A 259 -10.40 1.19 -1.25
N GLN A 260 -11.59 0.64 -1.55
CA GLN A 260 -12.04 0.40 -2.92
C GLN A 260 -12.37 1.70 -3.66
N ALA A 261 -12.89 2.70 -2.95
CA ALA A 261 -13.38 3.94 -3.53
C ALA A 261 -12.39 5.11 -3.45
N LEU A 262 -11.20 4.91 -2.88
CA LEU A 262 -10.11 5.90 -2.97
C LEU A 262 -9.69 6.11 -4.41
N GLN A 263 -9.60 7.37 -4.81
CA GLN A 263 -9.15 7.77 -6.15
C GLN A 263 -7.71 7.31 -6.40
N ALA A 264 -7.42 6.89 -7.63
CA ALA A 264 -6.04 6.67 -8.04
C ALA A 264 -5.29 8.01 -8.11
N PRO A 265 -4.02 8.06 -7.66
CA PRO A 265 -3.20 9.28 -7.77
C PRO A 265 -3.13 9.81 -9.20
N ILE A 266 -3.19 11.12 -9.34
CA ILE A 266 -3.18 11.81 -10.63
C ILE A 266 -1.74 12.18 -10.98
N GLN A 267 -1.28 11.79 -12.16
CA GLN A 267 0.03 12.21 -12.64
C GLN A 267 0.07 13.74 -12.88
N ARG A 268 1.06 14.39 -12.29
CA ARG A 268 1.30 15.85 -12.40
C ARG A 268 2.14 16.19 -13.63
N ASN A 269 2.02 17.42 -14.11
CA ASN A 269 2.89 18.00 -15.14
C ASN A 269 3.07 17.13 -16.40
N GLN A 270 2.06 16.36 -16.82
CA GLN A 270 2.14 15.38 -17.91
C GLN A 270 2.63 15.96 -19.25
N ASN A 271 2.41 17.27 -19.50
CA ASN A 271 2.80 17.95 -20.72
C ASN A 271 4.13 18.70 -20.61
N ASP A 272 4.81 18.66 -19.47
CA ASP A 272 6.16 19.25 -19.33
C ASP A 272 7.14 18.46 -20.23
N PRO A 273 7.91 19.12 -21.11
CA PRO A 273 8.83 18.45 -22.03
C PRO A 273 9.84 17.53 -21.34
N GLU A 274 10.29 17.87 -20.13
CA GLU A 274 11.23 17.03 -19.38
C GLU A 274 10.52 15.80 -18.76
N VAL A 275 9.26 15.92 -18.33
CA VAL A 275 8.44 14.79 -17.89
C VAL A 275 8.19 13.83 -19.05
N VAL A 276 7.83 14.36 -20.23
CA VAL A 276 7.65 13.55 -21.46
C VAL A 276 8.96 12.86 -21.85
N ARG A 277 10.08 13.57 -21.80
CA ARG A 277 11.40 13.00 -22.08
C ARG A 277 11.75 11.89 -21.08
N GLY A 278 11.52 12.11 -19.79
CA GLY A 278 11.73 11.12 -18.74
C GLY A 278 10.88 9.87 -18.92
N LYS A 279 9.60 10.03 -19.32
CA LYS A 279 8.72 8.91 -19.67
C LYS A 279 9.28 8.10 -20.85
N ASN A 280 9.76 8.76 -21.89
CA ASN A 280 10.38 8.06 -23.04
C ASN A 280 11.65 7.32 -22.62
N THR A 281 12.47 7.91 -21.74
CA THR A 281 13.65 7.26 -21.17
C THR A 281 13.26 6.04 -20.35
N PHE A 282 12.22 6.11 -19.51
CA PHE A 282 11.67 5.01 -18.73
C PHE A 282 11.30 3.81 -19.61
N ILE A 283 10.63 4.05 -20.73
CA ILE A 283 10.29 3.02 -21.71
C ILE A 283 11.57 2.47 -22.37
N GLN A 284 12.45 3.35 -22.85
CA GLN A 284 13.64 2.99 -23.60
C GLN A 284 14.58 2.09 -22.83
N ILE A 285 14.76 2.32 -21.52
CA ILE A 285 15.65 1.51 -20.67
C ILE A 285 14.97 0.28 -20.06
N GLY A 286 13.73 -0.02 -20.46
CA GLY A 286 13.03 -1.27 -20.11
C GLY A 286 12.31 -1.29 -18.76
N CYS A 287 12.15 -0.16 -18.05
CA CYS A 287 11.39 -0.13 -16.80
C CYS A 287 9.94 -0.57 -16.98
N GLU A 288 9.34 -0.29 -18.17
CA GLU A 288 7.97 -0.67 -18.51
C GLU A 288 7.76 -2.18 -18.62
N SER A 289 8.81 -2.99 -18.68
CA SER A 289 8.67 -4.44 -18.74
C SER A 289 7.94 -5.01 -17.52
N CYS A 290 8.21 -4.48 -16.33
CA CYS A 290 7.52 -4.78 -15.07
C CYS A 290 6.52 -3.67 -14.68
N HIS A 291 6.94 -2.41 -14.77
CA HIS A 291 6.11 -1.25 -14.44
C HIS A 291 5.18 -0.87 -15.60
N LYS A 292 4.24 -1.76 -15.93
CA LYS A 292 3.25 -1.56 -17.01
C LYS A 292 2.49 -0.26 -16.79
N GLN A 293 2.57 0.64 -17.78
CA GLN A 293 1.95 1.97 -17.68
C GLN A 293 0.44 1.92 -17.56
N THR A 294 -0.19 0.95 -18.22
CA THR A 294 -1.64 0.94 -18.41
C THR A 294 -2.21 -0.46 -18.14
N LEU A 295 -3.22 -0.49 -17.29
CA LEU A 295 -4.05 -1.67 -17.04
C LEU A 295 -5.52 -1.32 -17.25
N THR A 296 -6.37 -2.35 -17.25
CA THR A 296 -7.82 -2.21 -17.37
C THR A 296 -8.50 -3.00 -16.25
N THR A 297 -9.50 -2.41 -15.61
CA THR A 297 -10.32 -3.13 -14.63
C THR A 297 -11.33 -4.03 -15.32
N GLY A 298 -11.66 -5.16 -14.73
CA GLY A 298 -12.79 -5.99 -15.11
C GLY A 298 -14.13 -5.35 -14.72
N PHE A 299 -15.20 -6.15 -14.83
CA PHE A 299 -16.54 -5.74 -14.40
C PHE A 299 -16.58 -5.53 -12.86
N SER A 300 -17.24 -4.45 -12.45
CA SER A 300 -17.54 -4.16 -11.05
C SER A 300 -18.99 -3.66 -10.90
N PRO A 301 -19.71 -4.05 -9.82
CA PRO A 301 -20.96 -3.43 -9.46
C PRO A 301 -20.81 -1.96 -9.07
N LEU A 302 -19.61 -1.54 -8.63
CA LEU A 302 -19.25 -0.14 -8.44
C LEU A 302 -18.90 0.47 -9.80
N THR A 303 -19.89 1.04 -10.46
CA THR A 303 -19.83 1.55 -11.85
C THR A 303 -18.61 2.43 -12.14
N PRO A 304 -18.18 3.35 -11.25
CA PRO A 304 -16.99 4.17 -11.49
C PRO A 304 -15.70 3.36 -11.69
N LEU A 305 -15.62 2.14 -11.17
CA LEU A 305 -14.45 1.27 -11.31
C LEU A 305 -14.59 0.23 -12.44
N SER A 306 -15.80 0.04 -13.01
CA SER A 306 -16.06 -1.04 -13.95
C SER A 306 -15.50 -0.75 -15.35
N ASN A 307 -14.69 -1.65 -15.89
CA ASN A 307 -14.12 -1.58 -17.24
C ASN A 307 -13.40 -0.24 -17.52
N LYS A 308 -12.55 0.19 -16.57
CA LYS A 308 -11.78 1.45 -16.65
C LYS A 308 -10.34 1.21 -17.05
N VAL A 309 -9.83 2.05 -17.93
CA VAL A 309 -8.41 2.16 -18.21
C VAL A 309 -7.77 3.05 -17.15
N PHE A 310 -6.65 2.64 -16.58
CA PHE A 310 -5.94 3.38 -15.54
C PHE A 310 -4.42 3.16 -15.65
N HIS A 311 -3.63 3.98 -14.94
CA HIS A 311 -2.18 4.07 -15.17
C HIS A 311 -1.39 3.85 -13.87
N PRO A 312 -1.27 2.60 -13.39
CA PRO A 312 -0.65 2.30 -12.10
C PRO A 312 0.87 2.15 -12.16
N PHE A 313 1.44 1.92 -13.32
CA PHE A 313 2.86 1.58 -13.51
C PHE A 313 3.26 0.34 -12.69
N THR A 314 2.56 -0.76 -12.92
CA THR A 314 2.78 -2.09 -12.32
C THR A 314 2.11 -3.17 -13.16
N ASP A 315 2.63 -4.38 -13.12
CA ASP A 315 1.97 -5.60 -13.60
C ASP A 315 1.39 -6.45 -12.46
N LEU A 316 1.64 -6.09 -11.21
CA LEU A 316 1.24 -6.82 -9.99
C LEU A 316 1.88 -8.21 -9.84
N LEU A 317 2.85 -8.56 -10.67
CA LEU A 317 3.54 -9.85 -10.65
C LEU A 317 4.77 -9.81 -9.73
N LEU A 318 5.26 -10.99 -9.39
CA LEU A 318 6.50 -11.20 -8.68
C LEU A 318 7.65 -11.26 -9.69
N HIS A 319 8.75 -10.61 -9.35
CA HIS A 319 10.00 -10.64 -10.09
C HIS A 319 11.16 -10.94 -9.15
N ASP A 320 12.12 -11.74 -9.59
CA ASP A 320 13.36 -11.97 -8.86
C ASP A 320 14.25 -10.71 -8.97
N MET A 321 14.42 -10.03 -7.84
CA MET A 321 15.16 -8.78 -7.75
C MET A 321 16.63 -8.97 -7.35
N GLY A 322 17.11 -10.22 -7.31
CA GLY A 322 18.50 -10.56 -7.02
C GLY A 322 18.87 -10.55 -5.55
N GLU A 323 20.15 -10.81 -5.30
CA GLU A 323 20.70 -11.01 -3.95
C GLU A 323 20.62 -9.75 -3.08
N GLU A 324 20.71 -8.57 -3.67
CA GLU A 324 20.65 -7.29 -2.94
C GLU A 324 19.29 -7.07 -2.25
N LEU A 325 18.23 -7.70 -2.76
CA LEU A 325 16.87 -7.64 -2.21
C LEU A 325 16.39 -9.00 -1.67
N ASN A 326 17.29 -9.94 -1.46
CA ASN A 326 16.99 -11.21 -0.82
C ASN A 326 16.83 -11.03 0.70
N ASP A 327 15.59 -11.17 1.20
CA ASP A 327 15.23 -10.97 2.61
C ASP A 327 15.15 -12.27 3.42
N ASN A 328 15.45 -13.41 2.80
CA ASN A 328 15.36 -14.76 3.39
C ASN A 328 13.94 -15.11 3.92
N TYR A 329 12.89 -14.47 3.40
CA TYR A 329 11.51 -14.66 3.82
C TYR A 329 10.62 -14.97 2.61
N THR A 330 9.75 -15.96 2.74
CA THR A 330 8.79 -16.38 1.70
C THR A 330 7.36 -16.13 2.14
N GLU A 331 6.48 -15.82 1.17
CA GLU A 331 5.03 -15.63 1.40
C GLU A 331 4.22 -16.22 0.25
N GLY A 332 3.38 -17.23 0.51
CA GLY A 332 2.66 -17.95 -0.54
C GLY A 332 3.64 -18.72 -1.43
N SER A 333 3.64 -18.44 -2.74
CA SER A 333 4.61 -19.00 -3.68
C SER A 333 5.82 -18.09 -3.93
N ALA A 334 5.82 -16.86 -3.37
CA ALA A 334 6.92 -15.91 -3.54
C ALA A 334 8.19 -16.38 -2.85
N LEU A 335 9.29 -16.42 -3.60
CA LEU A 335 10.62 -16.74 -3.09
C LEU A 335 11.24 -15.55 -2.34
N THR A 336 12.41 -15.78 -1.74
CA THR A 336 13.07 -14.80 -0.86
C THR A 336 13.47 -13.51 -1.56
N ALA A 337 13.94 -13.59 -2.81
CA ALA A 337 14.33 -12.44 -3.64
C ALA A 337 13.19 -11.92 -4.53
N GLU A 338 12.01 -12.58 -4.51
CA GLU A 338 10.88 -12.18 -5.34
C GLU A 338 10.01 -11.14 -4.66
N TRP A 339 9.68 -10.08 -5.40
CA TRP A 339 8.88 -8.95 -4.95
C TRP A 339 7.83 -8.58 -5.98
N ARG A 340 6.64 -8.24 -5.48
CA ARG A 340 5.59 -7.71 -6.34
C ARG A 340 6.00 -6.34 -6.89
N THR A 341 5.86 -6.15 -8.19
CA THR A 341 6.03 -4.82 -8.79
C THR A 341 5.12 -3.80 -8.08
N THR A 342 5.73 -2.87 -7.38
CA THR A 342 4.98 -1.82 -6.66
C THR A 342 4.41 -0.82 -7.66
N PRO A 343 3.13 -0.43 -7.58
CA PRO A 343 2.60 0.69 -8.34
C PRO A 343 3.43 1.95 -8.11
N LEU A 344 3.75 2.68 -9.20
CA LEU A 344 4.53 3.92 -9.09
C LEU A 344 3.66 5.17 -9.01
N TRP A 345 2.34 5.08 -9.26
CA TRP A 345 1.46 6.22 -9.03
C TRP A 345 1.56 6.75 -7.61
N GLY A 346 1.51 8.06 -7.43
CA GLY A 346 1.67 8.71 -6.13
C GLY A 346 3.07 8.62 -5.52
N VAL A 347 4.04 7.94 -6.17
CA VAL A 347 5.40 7.79 -5.62
C VAL A 347 6.11 9.13 -5.44
N GLY A 348 5.83 10.10 -6.31
CA GLY A 348 6.36 11.45 -6.21
C GLY A 348 5.83 12.26 -5.02
N LEU A 349 4.71 11.83 -4.42
CA LEU A 349 4.12 12.43 -3.22
C LEU A 349 4.57 11.74 -1.92
N SER A 350 5.38 10.67 -2.00
CA SER A 350 5.77 9.88 -0.82
C SER A 350 6.45 10.70 0.26
N SER A 351 7.22 11.73 -0.10
CA SER A 351 7.89 12.60 0.88
C SER A 351 6.93 13.35 1.80
N SER A 352 5.70 13.62 1.37
CA SER A 352 4.71 14.34 2.18
C SER A 352 4.30 13.57 3.44
N SER A 353 4.19 12.23 3.35
CA SER A 353 3.91 11.34 4.48
C SER A 353 5.15 10.85 5.22
N GLN A 354 6.34 11.09 4.66
CA GLN A 354 7.62 10.58 5.16
C GLN A 354 8.53 11.65 5.76
N GLY A 355 7.95 12.77 6.22
CA GLY A 355 8.69 13.83 6.92
C GLY A 355 9.60 14.67 6.01
N GLY A 356 9.27 14.78 4.73
CA GLY A 356 10.03 15.55 3.73
C GLY A 356 11.19 14.80 3.09
N MET A 357 11.40 13.54 3.45
CA MET A 357 12.37 12.61 2.84
C MET A 357 11.62 11.53 2.05
N VAL A 358 12.32 10.87 1.14
CA VAL A 358 11.77 9.74 0.39
C VAL A 358 12.37 8.44 0.91
N PHE A 359 11.51 7.47 1.23
CA PHE A 359 11.90 6.11 1.61
C PHE A 359 11.22 5.13 0.65
N LEU A 360 12.00 4.51 -0.22
CA LEU A 360 11.55 3.59 -1.26
C LEU A 360 11.94 2.15 -0.93
N MET A 361 11.65 1.23 -1.82
CA MET A 361 11.72 -0.22 -1.68
C MET A 361 10.67 -0.75 -0.68
N HIS A 362 10.74 -2.05 -0.34
CA HIS A 362 9.80 -2.70 0.57
C HIS A 362 10.01 -2.30 2.05
N ASP A 363 11.23 -1.95 2.40
CA ASP A 363 11.70 -1.68 3.76
C ASP A 363 12.08 -0.20 4.01
N GLY A 364 12.10 0.63 2.96
CA GLY A 364 12.52 2.03 3.03
C GLY A 364 14.03 2.25 2.91
N SER A 365 14.79 1.28 2.43
CA SER A 365 16.26 1.31 2.35
C SER A 365 16.82 2.32 1.34
N ALA A 366 16.04 2.72 0.32
CA ALA A 366 16.46 3.72 -0.66
C ALA A 366 15.88 5.11 -0.32
N HIS A 367 16.74 6.14 -0.35
CA HIS A 367 16.40 7.53 0.01
C HIS A 367 16.30 8.46 -1.21
N SER A 368 16.37 7.90 -2.40
CA SER A 368 16.18 8.59 -3.67
C SER A 368 15.73 7.61 -4.76
N PHE A 369 15.16 8.12 -5.83
CA PHE A 369 14.84 7.29 -7.00
C PHE A 369 16.09 6.64 -7.60
N SER A 370 17.21 7.35 -7.63
CA SER A 370 18.49 6.81 -8.13
C SER A 370 18.99 5.64 -7.28
N GLU A 371 18.87 5.72 -5.95
CA GLU A 371 19.23 4.62 -5.06
C GLU A 371 18.27 3.42 -5.25
N ALA A 372 16.96 3.68 -5.37
CA ALA A 372 16.00 2.61 -5.66
C ALA A 372 16.33 1.90 -6.98
N ILE A 373 16.65 2.63 -8.06
CA ILE A 373 17.06 2.05 -9.34
C ILE A 373 18.36 1.24 -9.18
N ALA A 374 19.30 1.72 -8.38
CA ALA A 374 20.58 1.01 -8.13
C ALA A 374 20.38 -0.34 -7.42
N LEU A 375 19.31 -0.52 -6.64
CA LEU A 375 18.96 -1.76 -5.98
C LEU A 375 18.20 -2.76 -6.88
N HIS A 376 17.83 -2.40 -8.11
CA HIS A 376 17.18 -3.30 -9.05
C HIS A 376 18.18 -4.31 -9.60
N GLY A 377 18.35 -5.46 -8.90
CA GLY A 377 19.11 -6.63 -9.32
C GLY A 377 18.28 -7.62 -10.12
N GLY A 378 18.74 -8.86 -10.23
CA GLY A 378 18.00 -9.95 -10.89
C GLY A 378 17.40 -9.54 -12.23
N GLU A 379 16.10 -9.70 -12.41
CA GLU A 379 15.35 -9.31 -13.62
C GLU A 379 15.44 -7.81 -13.94
N GLY A 380 15.60 -6.95 -12.93
CA GLY A 380 15.77 -5.50 -13.09
C GLY A 380 17.18 -5.05 -13.50
N SER A 381 18.18 -5.95 -13.51
CA SER A 381 19.59 -5.62 -13.74
C SER A 381 19.88 -5.00 -15.11
N GLY A 382 19.12 -5.40 -16.13
CA GLY A 382 19.22 -4.84 -17.48
C GLY A 382 18.87 -3.34 -17.51
N SER A 383 17.74 -2.98 -16.92
CA SER A 383 17.26 -1.56 -16.81
C SER A 383 18.22 -0.73 -15.96
N ARG A 384 18.70 -1.27 -14.83
CA ARG A 384 19.73 -0.63 -13.98
C ARG A 384 21.01 -0.34 -14.77
N THR A 385 21.48 -1.29 -15.56
CA THR A 385 22.68 -1.13 -16.39
C THR A 385 22.50 -0.02 -17.43
N GLN A 386 21.36 0.02 -18.10
CA GLN A 386 21.04 1.07 -19.06
C GLN A 386 20.92 2.45 -18.39
N TYR A 387 20.29 2.53 -17.21
CA TYR A 387 20.22 3.76 -16.41
C TYR A 387 21.61 4.33 -16.12
N ASN A 388 22.57 3.47 -15.72
CA ASN A 388 23.94 3.89 -15.41
C ASN A 388 24.66 4.48 -16.63
N GLN A 389 24.27 4.09 -17.85
CA GLN A 389 24.84 4.57 -19.12
C GLN A 389 24.17 5.86 -19.65
N LEU A 390 23.05 6.30 -19.06
CA LEU A 390 22.37 7.51 -19.47
C LEU A 390 23.23 8.76 -19.24
N SER A 391 22.99 9.77 -20.08
CA SER A 391 23.50 11.11 -19.79
C SER A 391 22.88 11.68 -18.51
N GLU A 392 23.57 12.58 -17.83
CA GLU A 392 23.00 13.22 -16.63
C GLU A 392 21.69 13.95 -16.91
N SER A 393 21.52 14.51 -18.10
CA SER A 393 20.30 15.17 -18.51
C SER A 393 19.12 14.17 -18.67
N ASP A 394 19.39 12.94 -19.13
CA ASP A 394 18.36 11.91 -19.26
C ASP A 394 18.01 11.28 -17.90
N LYS A 395 18.99 11.12 -17.01
CA LYS A 395 18.75 10.73 -15.62
C LYS A 395 17.85 11.72 -14.91
N LEU A 396 18.16 13.03 -15.02
CA LEU A 396 17.34 14.10 -14.41
C LEU A 396 15.90 14.11 -14.99
N ALA A 397 15.75 13.94 -16.29
CA ALA A 397 14.44 13.85 -16.92
C ALA A 397 13.65 12.62 -16.40
N LEU A 398 14.29 11.46 -16.29
CA LEU A 398 13.67 10.25 -15.72
C LEU A 398 13.22 10.47 -14.27
N ILE A 399 14.07 11.07 -13.42
CA ILE A 399 13.71 11.40 -12.04
C ILE A 399 12.50 12.34 -12.01
N LYS A 400 12.50 13.39 -12.84
CA LYS A 400 11.39 14.34 -12.93
C LYS A 400 10.08 13.65 -13.37
N PHE A 401 10.16 12.65 -14.26
CA PHE A 401 9.00 11.81 -14.59
C PHE A 401 8.51 11.02 -13.39
N LEU A 402 9.40 10.34 -12.65
CA LEU A 402 9.02 9.60 -11.44
C LEU A 402 8.44 10.51 -10.34
N GLU A 403 8.97 11.71 -10.18
CA GLU A 403 8.42 12.73 -9.29
C GLU A 403 7.05 13.24 -9.74
N SER A 404 6.71 13.14 -11.01
CA SER A 404 5.40 13.53 -11.53
C SER A 404 4.32 12.48 -11.27
N LEU A 405 4.69 11.23 -11.03
CA LEU A 405 3.78 10.14 -10.68
C LEU A 405 3.37 10.25 -9.20
#